data_cf4fce842c4146d367e71fe2c33e477a
#
_entry.id   cf4fce842c4146d367e71fe2c33e477a
#
_cell.length_a   1.000
_cell.length_b   1.000
_cell.length_c   1.000
_cell.angle_alpha   90.00
_cell.angle_beta   90.00
_cell.angle_gamma   90.00
#
_symmetry.space_group_name_H-M   'P 1'
#
loop_
_entity.id
_entity.type
_entity.pdbx_description
1 polymer ?
#
loop_
_entity_poly.entity_id
_entity_poly.type
_entity_poly.pdbx_seq_one_letter_code
_entity_poly.pdbx_strand_id
1 'polypeptide(L)'
;HTISRRQRQMCIRDRYGARPIDRHNEDFEAIIKEETGGTGVDHILDPIGGDHLRRSLSCLAEGGRLYTYGMSAAAPSGKRSLLKALFALRRMPKFDPLRLMTRNRAVFGVHMGTWSNEAVMHGQLARIVEGIQTGHLEPIVDSVFDAANVQEAHQYIHDAKNIGKVLLRFHDVEA
;
A
#
# COMPACT_ATOMS: atom_id res chain seq x y z
N HIS A 1 24.61 11.19 14.28
CA HIS A 1 23.76 9.99 14.51
C HIS A 1 22.85 9.80 13.32
N THR A 2 23.17 8.85 12.46
CA THR A 2 22.31 8.49 11.33
C THR A 2 21.15 7.67 11.87
N ILE A 3 19.94 8.25 11.90
CA ILE A 3 18.72 7.54 12.29
C ILE A 3 18.49 6.39 11.31
N SER A 4 18.34 5.17 11.81
CA SER A 4 18.12 4.00 10.97
C SER A 4 16.80 4.15 10.19
N ARG A 5 16.67 3.48 9.02
CA ARG A 5 15.44 3.46 8.23
C ARG A 5 14.22 3.05 9.06
N ARG A 6 14.39 2.02 9.90
CA ARG A 6 13.34 1.53 10.81
C ARG A 6 12.86 2.63 11.76
N GLN A 7 13.78 3.36 12.39
CA GLN A 7 13.46 4.47 13.29
C GLN A 7 12.73 5.61 12.56
N ARG A 8 13.16 5.97 11.34
CA ARG A 8 12.48 7.00 10.53
C ARG A 8 11.05 6.58 10.17
N GLN A 9 10.84 5.31 9.79
CA GLN A 9 9.49 4.79 9.50
C GLN A 9 8.60 4.82 10.74
N MET A 10 9.14 4.48 11.91
CA MET A 10 8.41 4.56 13.18
C MET A 10 8.02 6.00 13.50
N CYS A 11 8.96 6.96 13.46
CA CYS A 11 8.67 8.37 13.73
C CYS A 11 7.58 8.96 12.82
N ILE A 12 7.53 8.57 11.54
CA ILE A 12 6.50 9.03 10.62
C ILE A 12 5.13 8.46 11.00
N ARG A 13 5.06 7.17 11.31
CA ARG A 13 3.82 6.50 11.69
C ARG A 13 3.29 7.03 13.02
N ASP A 14 4.17 7.27 13.99
CA ASP A 14 3.81 7.87 15.28
C ASP A 14 3.21 9.27 15.10
N ARG A 15 3.70 10.07 14.15
CA ARG A 15 3.13 11.39 13.81
C ARG A 15 1.66 11.31 13.40
N TYR A 16 1.27 10.23 12.71
CA TYR A 16 -0.11 10.00 12.28
C TYR A 16 -0.92 9.12 13.24
N GLY A 17 -0.40 8.83 14.44
CA GLY A 17 -1.06 7.99 15.43
C GLY A 17 -1.21 6.53 15.00
N ALA A 18 -0.41 6.08 14.03
CA ALA A 18 -0.47 4.72 13.52
C ALA A 18 0.51 3.80 14.25
N ARG A 19 0.03 2.68 14.80
CA ARG A 19 0.91 1.64 15.34
C ARG A 19 1.65 0.92 14.20
N PRO A 20 2.99 0.96 14.16
CA PRO A 20 3.76 0.20 13.19
C PRO A 20 3.83 -1.27 13.60
N ILE A 21 3.68 -2.18 12.62
CA ILE A 21 3.90 -3.62 12.79
C ILE A 21 5.08 -4.03 11.88
N ASP A 22 6.08 -4.66 12.47
CA ASP A 22 7.25 -5.13 11.73
C ASP A 22 6.96 -6.48 11.05
N ARG A 23 6.64 -6.42 9.76
CA ARG A 23 6.29 -7.60 8.94
C ARG A 23 7.33 -8.74 8.96
N HIS A 24 8.56 -8.51 9.43
CA HIS A 24 9.62 -9.50 9.45
C HIS A 24 9.71 -10.25 10.78
N ASN A 25 9.31 -9.60 11.86
CA ASN A 25 9.47 -10.12 13.22
C ASN A 25 8.14 -10.25 13.97
N GLU A 26 7.05 -9.70 13.44
CA GLU A 26 5.77 -9.65 14.12
C GLU A 26 4.65 -10.25 13.24
N ASP A 27 3.71 -10.89 13.87
CA ASP A 27 2.51 -11.41 13.23
C ASP A 27 1.37 -10.38 13.31
N PHE A 28 1.13 -9.69 12.19
CA PHE A 28 0.10 -8.65 12.15
C PHE A 28 -1.30 -9.17 12.46
N GLU A 29 -1.61 -10.43 12.10
CA GLU A 29 -2.93 -11.03 12.36
C GLU A 29 -3.15 -11.25 13.85
N ALA A 30 -2.14 -11.73 14.56
CA ALA A 30 -2.18 -11.89 16.01
C ALA A 30 -2.32 -10.54 16.72
N ILE A 31 -1.54 -9.54 16.31
CA ILE A 31 -1.57 -8.20 16.88
C ILE A 31 -2.93 -7.53 16.68
N ILE A 32 -3.49 -7.58 15.46
CA ILE A 32 -4.81 -7.01 15.19
C ILE A 32 -5.87 -7.67 16.06
N LYS A 33 -5.85 -8.99 16.19
CA LYS A 33 -6.81 -9.72 17.05
C LYS A 33 -6.69 -9.30 18.52
N GLU A 34 -5.48 -9.16 19.01
CA GLU A 34 -5.22 -8.73 20.40
C GLU A 34 -5.73 -7.31 20.63
N GLU A 35 -5.34 -6.35 19.78
CA GLU A 35 -5.68 -4.93 19.91
C GLU A 35 -7.16 -4.63 19.76
N THR A 36 -7.86 -5.44 18.95
CA THR A 36 -9.29 -5.27 18.72
C THR A 36 -10.17 -6.16 19.61
N GLY A 37 -9.58 -6.87 20.55
CA GLY A 37 -10.31 -7.84 21.37
C GLY A 37 -10.99 -8.94 20.54
N GLY A 38 -10.42 -9.28 19.37
CA GLY A 38 -10.94 -10.28 18.44
C GLY A 38 -12.02 -9.78 17.49
N THR A 39 -12.49 -8.54 17.59
CA THR A 39 -13.54 -7.99 16.71
C THR A 39 -13.03 -7.72 15.29
N GLY A 40 -11.75 -7.42 15.13
CA GLY A 40 -11.14 -7.06 13.85
C GLY A 40 -11.24 -5.56 13.54
N VAL A 41 -10.90 -5.20 12.29
CA VAL A 41 -10.86 -3.81 11.80
C VAL A 41 -11.89 -3.58 10.70
N ASP A 42 -12.39 -2.35 10.58
CA ASP A 42 -13.44 -2.00 9.62
C ASP A 42 -12.91 -1.89 8.19
N HIS A 43 -11.68 -1.42 8.01
CA HIS A 43 -11.08 -1.19 6.70
C HIS A 43 -9.67 -1.76 6.61
N ILE A 44 -9.41 -2.51 5.53
CA ILE A 44 -8.06 -3.01 5.21
C ILE A 44 -7.71 -2.56 3.79
N LEU A 45 -6.53 -1.97 3.64
CA LEU A 45 -5.93 -1.60 2.36
C LEU A 45 -4.78 -2.55 2.06
N ASP A 46 -4.96 -3.47 1.10
CA ASP A 46 -3.98 -4.52 0.77
C ASP A 46 -3.32 -4.29 -0.59
N PRO A 47 -2.03 -3.86 -0.62
CA PRO A 47 -1.23 -3.73 -1.83
C PRO A 47 -0.44 -5.00 -2.17
N ILE A 48 -0.49 -6.04 -1.31
CA ILE A 48 0.41 -7.19 -1.36
C ILE A 48 -0.17 -8.32 -2.19
N GLY A 49 -1.45 -8.64 -1.96
CA GLY A 49 -2.10 -9.76 -2.65
C GLY A 49 -1.64 -11.14 -2.17
N GLY A 50 -1.92 -12.17 -2.97
CA GLY A 50 -1.50 -13.54 -2.69
C GLY A 50 -2.05 -14.08 -1.35
N ASP A 51 -1.23 -14.81 -0.62
CA ASP A 51 -1.62 -15.40 0.67
C ASP A 51 -1.86 -14.36 1.78
N HIS A 52 -1.23 -13.18 1.65
CA HIS A 52 -1.46 -12.05 2.56
C HIS A 52 -2.92 -11.62 2.59
N LEU A 53 -3.57 -11.62 1.42
CA LEU A 53 -4.96 -11.23 1.26
C LEU A 53 -5.94 -12.12 2.07
N ARG A 54 -5.62 -13.41 2.21
CA ARG A 54 -6.41 -14.34 3.05
C ARG A 54 -6.30 -13.99 4.53
N ARG A 55 -5.11 -13.65 4.98
CA ARG A 55 -4.83 -13.22 6.36
C ARG A 55 -5.49 -11.87 6.64
N SER A 56 -5.40 -10.94 5.69
CA SER A 56 -6.10 -9.65 5.74
C SER A 56 -7.61 -9.84 5.89
N LEU A 57 -8.21 -10.74 5.10
CA LEU A 57 -9.64 -11.04 5.20
C LEU A 57 -10.06 -11.60 6.58
N SER A 58 -9.17 -12.35 7.24
CA SER A 58 -9.44 -12.89 8.59
C SER A 58 -9.47 -11.80 9.66
N CYS A 59 -8.77 -10.70 9.43
CA CYS A 59 -8.68 -9.56 10.35
C CYS A 59 -9.85 -8.56 10.25
N LEU A 60 -10.77 -8.73 9.27
CA LEU A 60 -11.91 -7.85 9.15
C LEU A 60 -12.93 -8.06 10.27
N ALA A 61 -13.50 -6.96 10.75
CA ALA A 61 -14.67 -6.96 11.59
C ALA A 61 -15.94 -7.36 10.80
N GLU A 62 -17.06 -7.53 11.49
CA GLU A 62 -18.37 -7.59 10.86
C GLU A 62 -18.71 -6.23 10.22
N GLY A 63 -19.23 -6.22 9.00
CA GLY A 63 -19.41 -5.00 8.20
C GLY A 63 -18.12 -4.45 7.57
N GLY A 64 -16.98 -5.09 7.83
CA GLY A 64 -15.66 -4.65 7.39
C GLY A 64 -15.43 -4.82 5.88
N ARG A 65 -14.51 -4.01 5.34
CA ARG A 65 -14.21 -3.92 3.90
C ARG A 65 -12.73 -4.07 3.62
N LEU A 66 -12.40 -4.99 2.73
CA LEU A 66 -11.04 -5.22 2.25
C LEU A 66 -10.89 -4.61 0.84
N TYR A 67 -9.96 -3.68 0.69
CA TYR A 67 -9.61 -3.07 -0.59
C TYR A 67 -8.30 -3.67 -1.08
N THR A 68 -8.33 -4.42 -2.17
CA THR A 68 -7.13 -4.93 -2.83
C THR A 68 -6.80 -4.08 -4.05
N TYR A 69 -5.61 -3.47 -4.06
CA TYR A 69 -5.19 -2.55 -5.12
C TYR A 69 -3.77 -2.80 -5.63
N GLY A 70 -3.18 -3.92 -5.26
CA GLY A 70 -1.85 -4.29 -5.70
C GLY A 70 -1.59 -5.78 -5.61
N MET A 71 -0.50 -6.20 -6.24
CA MET A 71 -0.02 -7.57 -6.26
C MET A 71 1.50 -7.63 -6.09
N SER A 72 2.03 -6.88 -5.12
CA SER A 72 3.48 -6.82 -4.91
C SER A 72 4.11 -8.19 -4.54
N ALA A 73 3.31 -9.12 -4.02
CA ALA A 73 3.72 -10.50 -3.80
C ALA A 73 4.08 -11.23 -5.10
N ALA A 74 3.51 -10.82 -6.25
CA ALA A 74 3.80 -11.42 -7.55
C ALA A 74 5.08 -10.87 -8.20
N ALA A 75 5.63 -9.76 -7.68
CA ALA A 75 6.84 -9.10 -8.20
C ALA A 75 7.87 -8.91 -7.08
N PRO A 76 8.45 -9.99 -6.53
CA PRO A 76 9.51 -9.86 -5.55
C PRO A 76 10.72 -9.17 -6.16
N SER A 77 11.32 -8.27 -5.41
CA SER A 77 12.42 -7.37 -5.77
C SER A 77 13.40 -7.94 -6.81
N GLY A 78 13.46 -7.31 -7.98
CA GLY A 78 14.61 -7.33 -8.89
C GLY A 78 14.64 -8.39 -9.97
N LYS A 79 13.90 -9.49 -9.92
CA LYS A 79 13.85 -10.49 -11.02
C LYS A 79 12.42 -10.92 -11.31
N ARG A 80 11.93 -10.58 -12.49
CA ARG A 80 10.65 -11.08 -13.00
C ARG A 80 10.76 -12.59 -13.18
N SER A 81 10.15 -13.35 -12.30
CA SER A 81 10.04 -14.80 -12.43
C SER A 81 8.58 -15.14 -12.73
N LEU A 82 8.31 -15.56 -13.95
CA LEU A 82 6.97 -16.00 -14.38
C LEU A 82 6.43 -17.13 -13.50
N LEU A 83 7.32 -18.03 -13.06
CA LEU A 83 6.95 -19.14 -12.14
C LEU A 83 6.51 -18.62 -10.78
N LYS A 84 7.19 -17.61 -10.22
CA LYS A 84 6.79 -17.00 -8.94
C LYS A 84 5.48 -16.23 -9.07
N ALA A 85 5.29 -15.53 -10.18
CA ALA A 85 4.03 -14.85 -10.47
C ALA A 85 2.86 -15.84 -10.60
N LEU A 86 3.06 -16.93 -11.35
CA LEU A 86 2.06 -17.99 -11.48
C LEU A 86 1.73 -18.65 -10.14
N PHE A 87 2.75 -18.88 -9.31
CA PHE A 87 2.57 -19.47 -7.99
C PHE A 87 1.83 -18.51 -7.03
N ALA A 88 2.13 -17.21 -7.08
CA ALA A 88 1.40 -16.19 -6.33
C ALA A 88 -0.06 -16.08 -6.76
N LEU A 89 -0.33 -16.17 -8.07
CA LEU A 89 -1.70 -16.20 -8.62
C LEU A 89 -2.48 -17.45 -8.14
N ARG A 90 -1.83 -18.63 -8.13
CA ARG A 90 -2.46 -19.86 -7.62
C ARG A 90 -2.76 -19.82 -6.13
N ARG A 91 -2.03 -19.01 -5.37
CA ARG A 91 -2.25 -18.79 -3.92
C ARG A 91 -3.21 -17.66 -3.60
N MET A 92 -3.72 -16.97 -4.62
CA MET A 92 -4.76 -15.97 -4.39
C MET A 92 -6.02 -16.63 -3.83
N PRO A 93 -6.60 -16.08 -2.77
CA PRO A 93 -7.83 -16.63 -2.22
C PRO A 93 -8.96 -16.47 -3.24
N LYS A 94 -9.76 -17.51 -3.37
CA LYS A 94 -11.06 -17.40 -4.03
C LYS A 94 -12.05 -16.86 -3.00
N PHE A 95 -12.73 -15.78 -3.36
CA PHE A 95 -13.76 -15.21 -2.50
C PHE A 95 -15.07 -15.94 -2.74
N ASP A 96 -15.58 -16.57 -1.69
CA ASP A 96 -16.86 -17.25 -1.69
C ASP A 96 -17.96 -16.24 -1.29
N PRO A 97 -18.91 -15.93 -2.17
CA PRO A 97 -19.98 -14.97 -1.88
C PRO A 97 -20.81 -15.36 -0.65
N LEU A 98 -21.10 -16.64 -0.45
CA LEU A 98 -21.87 -17.09 0.70
C LEU A 98 -21.12 -16.84 2.01
N ARG A 99 -19.83 -17.05 2.00
CA ARG A 99 -18.96 -16.76 3.15
C ARG A 99 -18.84 -15.27 3.46
N LEU A 100 -18.86 -14.42 2.43
CA LEU A 100 -18.90 -12.97 2.60
C LEU A 100 -20.24 -12.51 3.18
N MET A 101 -21.35 -13.03 2.65
CA MET A 101 -22.69 -12.74 3.14
C MET A 101 -22.89 -13.15 4.59
N THR A 102 -22.53 -14.37 4.96
CA THR A 102 -22.73 -14.90 6.32
C THR A 102 -21.86 -14.21 7.37
N ARG A 103 -20.83 -13.48 6.95
CA ARG A 103 -19.94 -12.69 7.83
C ARG A 103 -20.09 -11.19 7.66
N ASN A 104 -21.05 -10.75 6.84
CA ASN A 104 -21.28 -9.32 6.53
C ASN A 104 -19.97 -8.58 6.14
N ARG A 105 -19.18 -9.15 5.24
CA ARG A 105 -17.89 -8.59 4.80
C ARG A 105 -17.89 -8.28 3.33
N ALA A 106 -17.12 -7.27 2.91
CA ALA A 106 -16.98 -6.91 1.51
C ALA A 106 -15.49 -6.98 1.06
N VAL A 107 -15.30 -7.37 -0.21
CA VAL A 107 -13.99 -7.29 -0.88
C VAL A 107 -14.15 -6.42 -2.12
N PHE A 108 -13.30 -5.41 -2.23
CA PHE A 108 -13.31 -4.44 -3.31
C PHE A 108 -11.97 -4.43 -4.03
N GLY A 109 -11.97 -4.77 -5.32
CA GLY A 109 -10.78 -4.69 -6.18
C GLY A 109 -10.66 -3.31 -6.81
N VAL A 110 -9.47 -2.73 -6.78
CA VAL A 110 -9.17 -1.44 -7.41
C VAL A 110 -7.94 -1.58 -8.30
N HIS A 111 -8.08 -1.21 -9.57
CA HIS A 111 -6.96 -1.13 -10.50
C HIS A 111 -7.02 0.20 -11.27
N MET A 112 -6.23 1.18 -10.82
CA MET A 112 -6.26 2.53 -11.38
C MET A 112 -5.90 2.58 -12.88
N GLY A 113 -5.04 1.68 -13.36
CA GLY A 113 -4.65 1.63 -14.76
C GLY A 113 -5.77 1.20 -15.74
N THR A 114 -6.86 0.62 -15.23
CA THR A 114 -8.04 0.24 -16.03
C THR A 114 -9.28 1.06 -15.68
N TRP A 115 -9.12 2.08 -14.84
CA TRP A 115 -10.21 2.96 -14.45
C TRP A 115 -10.52 3.94 -15.58
N SER A 116 -11.71 3.84 -16.17
CA SER A 116 -12.11 4.62 -17.35
C SER A 116 -12.95 5.86 -17.03
N ASN A 117 -13.42 6.02 -15.78
CA ASN A 117 -14.22 7.18 -15.40
C ASN A 117 -13.31 8.36 -15.04
N GLU A 118 -12.92 9.13 -16.06
CA GLU A 118 -12.04 10.29 -15.94
C GLU A 118 -12.60 11.39 -15.03
N ALA A 119 -13.90 11.61 -15.06
CA ALA A 119 -14.52 12.64 -14.23
C ALA A 119 -14.35 12.35 -12.73
N VAL A 120 -14.51 11.09 -12.34
CA VAL A 120 -14.27 10.65 -10.96
C VAL A 120 -12.79 10.78 -10.59
N MET A 121 -11.89 10.38 -11.49
CA MET A 121 -10.44 10.51 -11.26
C MET A 121 -10.02 11.96 -11.09
N HIS A 122 -10.47 12.87 -11.96
CA HIS A 122 -10.19 14.29 -11.85
C HIS A 122 -10.75 14.89 -10.56
N GLY A 123 -11.96 14.51 -10.17
CA GLY A 123 -12.54 14.95 -8.89
C GLY A 123 -11.78 14.48 -7.67
N GLN A 124 -11.28 13.23 -7.68
CA GLN A 124 -10.42 12.70 -6.62
C GLN A 124 -9.06 13.41 -6.57
N LEU A 125 -8.42 13.63 -7.73
CA LEU A 125 -7.16 14.34 -7.81
C LEU A 125 -7.29 15.78 -7.32
N ALA A 126 -8.35 16.49 -7.71
CA ALA A 126 -8.61 17.85 -7.24
C ALA A 126 -8.71 17.92 -5.71
N ARG A 127 -9.40 16.97 -5.07
CA ARG A 127 -9.49 16.88 -3.60
C ARG A 127 -8.13 16.61 -2.94
N ILE A 128 -7.30 15.78 -3.56
CA ILE A 128 -5.94 15.54 -3.06
C ILE A 128 -5.10 16.80 -3.12
N VAL A 129 -5.15 17.52 -4.26
CA VAL A 129 -4.43 18.79 -4.45
C VAL A 129 -4.92 19.83 -3.45
N GLU A 130 -6.22 20.00 -3.29
CA GLU A 130 -6.82 20.88 -2.29
C GLU A 130 -6.35 20.51 -0.86
N GLY A 131 -6.36 19.22 -0.52
CA GLY A 131 -5.88 18.75 0.78
C GLY A 131 -4.41 19.10 1.03
N ILE A 132 -3.56 19.05 0.00
CA ILE A 132 -2.15 19.47 0.10
C ILE A 132 -2.04 20.97 0.26
N GLN A 133 -2.79 21.74 -0.53
CA GLN A 133 -2.76 23.22 -0.50
C GLN A 133 -3.26 23.79 0.84
N THR A 134 -4.23 23.13 1.43
CA THR A 134 -4.80 23.52 2.73
C THR A 134 -4.05 22.96 3.95
N GLY A 135 -3.01 22.14 3.72
CA GLY A 135 -2.24 21.50 4.78
C GLY A 135 -2.93 20.33 5.47
N HIS A 136 -4.09 19.87 4.99
CA HIS A 136 -4.76 18.69 5.51
C HIS A 136 -4.05 17.39 5.11
N LEU A 137 -3.32 17.41 4.00
CA LEU A 137 -2.48 16.31 3.53
C LEU A 137 -1.04 16.78 3.42
N GLU A 138 -0.15 16.13 4.15
CA GLU A 138 1.29 16.41 4.12
C GLU A 138 2.04 15.21 3.51
N PRO A 139 2.23 15.16 2.18
CA PRO A 139 2.97 14.08 1.55
C PRO A 139 4.44 14.12 1.97
N ILE A 140 4.94 13.00 2.47
CA ILE A 140 6.35 12.89 2.83
C ILE A 140 7.16 12.67 1.57
N VAL A 141 8.02 13.63 1.24
CA VAL A 141 9.00 13.53 0.15
C VAL A 141 10.33 13.11 0.77
N ASP A 142 10.81 11.92 0.38
CA ASP A 142 12.07 11.37 0.86
C ASP A 142 13.26 11.88 0.04
N SER A 143 13.14 11.84 -1.28
CA SER A 143 14.22 12.19 -2.19
C SER A 143 13.68 12.79 -3.49
N VAL A 144 14.47 13.70 -4.07
CA VAL A 144 14.21 14.30 -5.38
C VAL A 144 15.40 14.03 -6.27
N PHE A 145 15.20 13.37 -7.39
CA PHE A 145 16.22 13.09 -8.40
C PHE A 145 15.96 13.95 -9.65
N ASP A 146 17.01 14.30 -10.37
CA ASP A 146 16.83 14.86 -11.70
C ASP A 146 16.25 13.80 -12.65
N ALA A 147 15.39 14.21 -13.58
CA ALA A 147 14.76 13.31 -14.54
C ALA A 147 15.79 12.54 -15.39
N ALA A 148 16.97 13.13 -15.63
CA ALA A 148 18.10 12.46 -16.29
C ALA A 148 18.60 11.24 -15.49
N ASN A 149 18.43 11.22 -14.17
CA ASN A 149 18.86 10.17 -13.26
C ASN A 149 17.70 9.22 -12.86
N VAL A 150 16.71 9.07 -13.73
CA VAL A 150 15.53 8.21 -13.47
C VAL A 150 15.89 6.77 -13.12
N GLN A 151 16.98 6.22 -13.67
CA GLN A 151 17.44 4.88 -13.34
C GLN A 151 17.86 4.75 -11.86
N GLU A 152 18.57 5.76 -11.33
CA GLU A 152 18.97 5.80 -9.93
C GLU A 152 17.76 5.93 -9.00
N ALA A 153 16.79 6.76 -9.38
CA ALA A 153 15.52 6.89 -8.64
C ALA A 153 14.76 5.56 -8.57
N HIS A 154 14.68 4.83 -9.68
CA HIS A 154 14.06 3.50 -9.70
C HIS A 154 14.84 2.50 -8.85
N GLN A 155 16.18 2.48 -8.96
CA GLN A 155 17.00 1.59 -8.15
C GLN A 155 16.85 1.90 -6.65
N TYR A 156 16.78 3.18 -6.29
CA TYR A 156 16.55 3.62 -4.91
C TYR A 156 15.23 3.07 -4.33
N ILE A 157 14.15 3.09 -5.15
CA ILE A 157 12.85 2.51 -4.77
C ILE A 157 12.94 0.98 -4.71
N HIS A 158 13.59 0.33 -5.68
CA HIS A 158 13.75 -1.13 -5.72
C HIS A 158 14.55 -1.66 -4.53
N ASP A 159 15.57 -0.93 -4.11
CA ASP A 159 16.35 -1.25 -2.90
C ASP A 159 15.55 -0.96 -1.62
N ALA A 160 14.33 -0.51 -1.78
CA ALA A 160 13.44 -0.12 -0.70
C ALA A 160 14.13 0.87 0.28
N LYS A 161 14.95 1.79 -0.21
CA LYS A 161 15.67 2.80 0.58
C LYS A 161 14.77 3.97 0.97
N ASN A 162 13.74 4.26 0.17
CA ASN A 162 12.85 5.40 0.35
C ASN A 162 11.91 5.23 1.55
N ILE A 163 11.57 6.37 2.16
CA ILE A 163 10.56 6.51 3.20
C ILE A 163 9.66 7.67 2.82
N GLY A 164 8.65 7.38 2.01
CA GLY A 164 7.80 8.38 1.40
C GLY A 164 7.94 8.39 -0.11
N LYS A 165 7.67 9.53 -0.72
CA LYS A 165 7.68 9.70 -2.18
C LYS A 165 9.09 9.98 -2.69
N VAL A 166 9.40 9.40 -3.84
CA VAL A 166 10.58 9.75 -4.63
C VAL A 166 10.07 10.53 -5.83
N LEU A 167 10.58 11.74 -5.98
CA LEU A 167 10.17 12.67 -7.04
C LEU A 167 11.25 12.78 -8.11
N LEU A 168 10.83 13.09 -9.34
CA LEU A 168 11.71 13.49 -10.43
C LEU A 168 11.53 14.98 -10.69
N ARG A 169 12.64 15.70 -10.79
CA ARG A 169 12.68 17.11 -11.20
C ARG A 169 12.95 17.18 -12.69
N PHE A 170 12.06 17.83 -13.38
CA PHE A 170 12.27 18.20 -14.77
C PHE A 170 12.77 19.65 -14.78
N HIS A 171 13.81 19.90 -15.53
CA HIS A 171 14.29 21.27 -15.84
C HIS A 171 13.62 21.71 -17.15
N ASP A 172 13.21 22.95 -17.21
CA ASP A 172 12.74 23.52 -18.47
C ASP A 172 13.84 23.39 -19.50
N VAL A 173 13.54 22.71 -20.60
CA VAL A 173 14.42 22.72 -21.77
C VAL A 173 14.27 24.12 -22.33
N GLU A 174 15.30 24.97 -22.15
CA GLU A 174 15.36 26.23 -22.90
C GLU A 174 15.20 25.91 -24.37
N ALA A 175 14.09 26.42 -24.94
CA ALA A 175 13.72 26.20 -26.34
C ALA A 175 14.59 27.05 -27.28
#